data_59b4c7d7ef98779d786f370b2f791fb9
#
_entry.id   59b4c7d7ef98779d786f370b2f791fb9
#
_cell.length_a   1.000
_cell.length_b   1.000
_cell.length_c   1.000
_cell.angle_alpha   90.00
_cell.angle_beta   90.00
_cell.angle_gamma   90.00
#
_symmetry.space_group_name_H-M   'P 1'
#
loop_
_entity.id
_entity.type
_entity.pdbx_description
1 polymer ?
#
loop_
_entity_poly.entity_id
_entity_poly.type
_entity_poly.pdbx_seq_one_letter_code
_entity_poly.pdbx_strand_id
1 'polypeptide(L)'
;MKGRIITLMCAAALLSSCHIYQKYERPDDLVTQGLYRDLSEDSSIDELNFGDVPWRQVFTDPQLQALIEEALQNNADIRSAALTVEQAQAQLTASRLAYLPLFQLSPSGTLTKIEGRDWTKAWSGNVTGQWQLDLFASLLNSNRNAKVTYRQTQYYQQAVQTQIISSVANLYYTLLMLDRNLEISTDMSKLLERTTETMQEMTNLSYANAASVEQ
;
A
#
# COMPACT_ATOMS: atom_id res chain seq x y z
N MET A 1 59.25 18.41 15.24
CA MET A 1 58.15 17.85 16.05
C MET A 1 56.83 18.55 15.80
N LYS A 2 56.74 19.86 15.67
CA LYS A 2 55.49 20.62 15.44
C LYS A 2 54.74 20.20 14.15
N GLY A 3 55.43 19.94 13.05
CA GLY A 3 54.78 19.52 11.78
C GLY A 3 54.11 18.14 11.86
N ARG A 4 54.67 17.18 12.59
CA ARG A 4 54.09 15.83 12.78
C ARG A 4 52.84 15.84 13.66
N ILE A 5 52.74 16.79 14.60
CA ILE A 5 51.57 16.96 15.46
C ILE A 5 50.41 17.58 14.65
N ILE A 6 50.71 18.53 13.78
CA ILE A 6 49.71 19.15 12.89
C ILE A 6 49.15 18.14 11.88
N THR A 7 50.01 17.31 11.29
CA THR A 7 49.54 16.22 10.38
C THR A 7 48.70 15.19 11.11
N LEU A 8 49.02 14.82 12.33
CA LEU A 8 48.22 13.91 13.17
C LEU A 8 46.86 14.52 13.56
N MET A 9 46.84 15.81 13.91
CA MET A 9 45.59 16.53 14.21
C MET A 9 44.70 16.69 13.00
N CYS A 10 45.23 16.98 11.80
CA CYS A 10 44.47 17.01 10.56
C CYS A 10 43.91 15.62 10.18
N ALA A 11 44.72 14.57 10.35
CA ALA A 11 44.24 13.19 10.11
C ALA A 11 43.13 12.77 11.09
N ALA A 12 43.25 13.15 12.38
CA ALA A 12 42.19 12.89 13.36
C ALA A 12 40.92 13.70 13.10
N ALA A 13 41.01 14.94 12.63
CA ALA A 13 39.86 15.77 12.25
C ALA A 13 39.11 15.22 11.00
N LEU A 14 39.82 14.63 10.04
CA LEU A 14 39.23 13.97 8.87
C LEU A 14 38.51 12.67 9.25
N LEU A 15 38.88 11.98 10.30
CA LEU A 15 38.25 10.76 10.78
C LEU A 15 36.97 11.04 11.60
N SER A 16 36.79 12.22 12.16
CA SER A 16 35.60 12.59 12.94
C SER A 16 34.39 12.99 12.07
N SER A 17 34.56 13.19 10.76
CA SER A 17 33.51 13.63 9.83
C SER A 17 32.54 12.50 9.36
N CYS A 18 32.67 11.26 9.84
CA CYS A 18 31.94 10.11 9.30
C CYS A 18 30.54 9.92 9.90
N HIS A 19 29.98 10.86 10.65
CA HIS A 19 28.64 10.70 11.26
C HIS A 19 27.57 11.49 10.50
N ILE A 20 27.40 11.17 9.21
CA ILE A 20 26.40 11.83 8.33
C ILE A 20 24.98 11.27 8.57
N TYR A 21 24.86 10.10 9.20
CA TYR A 21 23.56 9.48 9.45
C TYR A 21 22.92 10.04 10.73
N GLN A 22 21.84 10.79 10.55
CA GLN A 22 20.97 11.22 11.65
C GLN A 22 19.79 10.23 11.74
N LYS A 23 19.61 9.62 12.92
CA LYS A 23 18.44 8.77 13.18
C LYS A 23 17.19 9.64 13.12
N TYR A 24 16.19 9.22 12.34
CA TYR A 24 14.90 9.91 12.35
C TYR A 24 14.27 9.76 13.75
N GLU A 25 13.97 10.87 14.37
CA GLU A 25 13.16 10.97 15.58
C GLU A 25 11.91 11.78 15.23
N ARG A 26 10.75 11.26 15.63
CA ARG A 26 9.49 11.97 15.41
C ARG A 26 9.52 13.25 16.23
N PRO A 27 9.19 14.43 15.67
CA PRO A 27 9.06 15.66 16.46
C PRO A 27 8.01 15.47 17.56
N ASP A 28 8.39 15.71 18.82
CA ASP A 28 7.50 15.58 19.98
C ASP A 28 6.57 16.79 20.14
N ASP A 29 6.87 17.89 19.44
CA ASP A 29 6.21 19.20 19.53
C ASP A 29 5.16 19.44 18.43
N LEU A 30 4.59 18.39 17.85
CA LEU A 30 3.41 18.53 16.99
C LEU A 30 2.24 19.02 17.87
N VAL A 31 1.97 20.32 17.81
CA VAL A 31 0.81 20.94 18.49
C VAL A 31 -0.47 20.41 17.84
N THR A 32 -1.03 19.38 18.43
CA THR A 32 -2.34 18.82 18.03
C THR A 32 -3.49 19.40 18.85
N GLN A 33 -3.19 20.07 19.97
CA GLN A 33 -4.20 20.70 20.83
C GLN A 33 -4.83 21.91 20.12
N GLY A 34 -6.15 21.95 20.07
CA GLY A 34 -6.92 23.03 19.44
C GLY A 34 -7.04 22.96 17.91
N LEU A 35 -6.45 21.96 17.22
CA LEU A 35 -6.62 21.76 15.78
C LEU A 35 -7.93 21.02 15.44
N TYR A 36 -8.42 20.24 16.36
CA TYR A 36 -9.65 19.48 16.22
C TYR A 36 -10.62 19.94 17.31
N ARG A 37 -11.93 19.74 17.11
CA ARG A 37 -12.93 20.04 18.12
C ARG A 37 -12.58 19.27 19.39
N ASP A 38 -12.09 19.99 20.42
CA ASP A 38 -11.77 19.41 21.71
C ASP A 38 -13.04 18.79 22.28
N LEU A 39 -13.05 17.47 22.40
CA LEU A 39 -14.05 16.77 23.18
C LEU A 39 -13.84 17.23 24.64
N SER A 40 -14.89 17.77 25.26
CA SER A 40 -14.86 18.18 26.67
C SER A 40 -14.20 17.11 27.53
N GLU A 41 -13.36 17.50 28.48
CA GLU A 41 -12.50 16.67 29.33
C GLU A 41 -13.19 15.50 30.07
N ASP A 42 -14.50 15.34 29.92
CA ASP A 42 -15.32 14.34 30.61
C ASP A 42 -15.62 13.09 29.77
N SER A 43 -15.04 12.96 28.58
CA SER A 43 -15.11 11.72 27.82
C SER A 43 -13.92 10.83 28.15
N SER A 44 -14.07 9.95 29.13
CA SER A 44 -13.31 8.69 29.25
C SER A 44 -13.56 7.79 28.03
N ILE A 45 -13.42 8.36 26.84
CA ILE A 45 -13.36 7.59 25.61
C ILE A 45 -12.00 6.93 25.66
N ASP A 46 -12.00 5.64 25.95
CA ASP A 46 -10.88 4.74 25.74
C ASP A 46 -10.09 5.22 24.54
N GLU A 47 -8.78 5.45 24.71
CA GLU A 47 -7.85 5.90 23.68
C GLU A 47 -7.70 4.89 22.51
N LEU A 48 -8.71 4.05 22.29
CA LEU A 48 -8.80 3.15 21.15
C LEU A 48 -8.95 4.00 19.89
N ASN A 49 -7.83 4.23 19.24
CA ASN A 49 -7.82 4.82 17.91
C ASN A 49 -8.74 3.97 17.01
N PHE A 50 -9.77 4.58 16.44
CA PHE A 50 -10.73 3.89 15.56
C PHE A 50 -10.03 3.11 14.43
N GLY A 51 -8.82 3.54 14.02
CA GLY A 51 -8.00 2.85 13.04
C GLY A 51 -7.47 1.49 13.51
N ASP A 52 -7.46 1.21 14.83
CA ASP A 52 -6.98 -0.05 15.39
C ASP A 52 -8.11 -1.07 15.60
N VAL A 53 -9.38 -0.63 15.41
CA VAL A 53 -10.55 -1.50 15.54
C VAL A 53 -10.60 -2.47 14.35
N PRO A 54 -10.70 -3.78 14.59
CA PRO A 54 -10.85 -4.77 13.53
C PRO A 54 -12.10 -4.49 12.68
N TRP A 55 -11.97 -4.51 11.36
CA TRP A 55 -13.06 -4.20 10.43
C TRP A 55 -14.34 -5.05 10.66
N ARG A 56 -14.21 -6.29 11.18
CA ARG A 56 -15.35 -7.15 11.54
C ARG A 56 -16.17 -6.60 12.70
N GLN A 57 -15.60 -5.75 13.53
CA GLN A 57 -16.34 -5.07 14.62
C GLN A 57 -17.02 -3.81 14.11
N VAL A 58 -16.45 -3.20 13.07
CA VAL A 58 -17.03 -2.00 12.42
C VAL A 58 -18.21 -2.39 11.54
N PHE A 59 -18.06 -3.43 10.72
CA PHE A 59 -19.10 -3.91 9.81
C PHE A 59 -19.72 -5.19 10.37
N THR A 60 -20.91 -5.07 10.97
CA THR A 60 -21.58 -6.19 11.65
C THR A 60 -22.53 -6.99 10.77
N ASP A 61 -22.79 -6.53 9.54
CA ASP A 61 -23.63 -7.24 8.57
C ASP A 61 -22.91 -8.49 8.04
N PRO A 62 -23.48 -9.70 8.24
CA PRO A 62 -22.84 -10.95 7.79
C PRO A 62 -22.66 -11.06 6.28
N GLN A 63 -23.57 -10.46 5.48
CA GLN A 63 -23.48 -10.49 4.02
C GLN A 63 -22.32 -9.60 3.55
N LEU A 64 -22.20 -8.41 4.13
CA LEU A 64 -21.08 -7.53 3.86
C LEU A 64 -19.74 -8.17 4.28
N GLN A 65 -19.71 -8.83 5.44
CA GLN A 65 -18.49 -9.52 5.90
C GLN A 65 -18.06 -10.62 4.91
N ALA A 66 -19.01 -11.41 4.40
CA ALA A 66 -18.71 -12.46 3.41
C ALA A 66 -18.14 -11.85 2.11
N LEU A 67 -18.73 -10.76 1.61
CA LEU A 67 -18.24 -10.06 0.42
C LEU A 67 -16.83 -9.47 0.62
N ILE A 68 -16.57 -8.90 1.79
CA ILE A 68 -15.23 -8.40 2.12
C ILE A 68 -14.22 -9.56 2.16
N GLU A 69 -14.55 -10.68 2.78
CA GLU A 69 -13.66 -11.85 2.83
C GLU A 69 -13.36 -12.40 1.44
N GLU A 70 -14.37 -12.53 0.59
CA GLU A 70 -14.20 -12.96 -0.80
C GLU A 70 -13.30 -11.99 -1.58
N ALA A 71 -13.51 -10.67 -1.43
CA ALA A 71 -12.67 -9.65 -2.05
C ALA A 71 -11.22 -9.73 -1.57
N LEU A 72 -10.99 -9.88 -0.26
CA LEU A 72 -9.64 -9.99 0.31
C LEU A 72 -8.88 -11.23 -0.17
N GLN A 73 -9.58 -12.33 -0.44
CA GLN A 73 -8.96 -13.58 -0.93
C GLN A 73 -8.65 -13.55 -2.42
N ASN A 74 -9.50 -12.91 -3.23
CA ASN A 74 -9.45 -13.03 -4.69
C ASN A 74 -8.93 -11.74 -5.39
N ASN A 75 -8.74 -10.64 -4.69
CA ASN A 75 -8.33 -9.38 -5.30
C ASN A 75 -6.87 -9.42 -5.79
N ALA A 76 -6.66 -8.98 -7.04
CA ALA A 76 -5.34 -8.96 -7.67
C ALA A 76 -4.38 -7.95 -7.04
N ASP A 77 -4.89 -6.80 -6.55
CA ASP A 77 -4.08 -5.76 -5.95
C ASP A 77 -3.48 -6.20 -4.61
N ILE A 78 -4.24 -6.97 -3.82
CA ILE A 78 -3.75 -7.57 -2.57
C ILE A 78 -2.63 -8.57 -2.86
N ARG A 79 -2.80 -9.40 -3.89
CA ARG A 79 -1.75 -10.34 -4.32
C ARG A 79 -0.51 -9.61 -4.82
N SER A 80 -0.68 -8.56 -5.59
CA SER A 80 0.42 -7.71 -6.06
C SER A 80 1.16 -7.04 -4.91
N ALA A 81 0.42 -6.49 -3.93
CA ALA A 81 1.01 -5.91 -2.73
C ALA A 81 1.81 -6.94 -1.91
N ALA A 82 1.29 -8.17 -1.76
CA ALA A 82 2.00 -9.26 -1.10
C ALA A 82 3.31 -9.62 -1.82
N LEU A 83 3.29 -9.73 -3.14
CA LEU A 83 4.50 -9.98 -3.95
C LEU A 83 5.52 -8.83 -3.84
N THR A 84 5.05 -7.58 -3.71
CA THR A 84 5.92 -6.42 -3.46
C THR A 84 6.64 -6.52 -2.10
N VAL A 85 5.97 -7.04 -1.07
CA VAL A 85 6.59 -7.32 0.23
C VAL A 85 7.67 -8.40 0.09
N GLU A 86 7.38 -9.50 -0.62
CA GLU A 86 8.36 -10.57 -0.86
C GLU A 86 9.58 -10.06 -1.64
N GLN A 87 9.37 -9.24 -2.66
CA GLN A 87 10.45 -8.60 -3.41
C GLN A 87 11.33 -7.72 -2.52
N ALA A 88 10.72 -6.90 -1.65
CA ALA A 88 11.46 -6.06 -0.71
C ALA A 88 12.23 -6.89 0.33
N GLN A 89 11.67 -8.02 0.77
CA GLN A 89 12.34 -8.97 1.64
C GLN A 89 13.56 -9.62 0.96
N ALA A 90 13.44 -10.02 -0.29
CA ALA A 90 14.55 -10.55 -1.07
C ALA A 90 15.66 -9.51 -1.25
N GLN A 91 15.30 -8.24 -1.53
CA GLN A 91 16.25 -7.14 -1.63
C GLN A 91 16.96 -6.85 -0.28
N LEU A 92 16.24 -6.93 0.86
CA LEU A 92 16.85 -6.84 2.17
C LEU A 92 17.84 -7.97 2.41
N THR A 93 17.52 -9.19 2.00
CA THR A 93 18.42 -10.34 2.08
C THR A 93 19.65 -10.13 1.21
N ALA A 94 19.48 -9.67 -0.03
CA ALA A 94 20.59 -9.34 -0.93
C ALA A 94 21.52 -8.27 -0.33
N SER A 95 20.96 -7.23 0.31
CA SER A 95 21.75 -6.19 0.96
C SER A 95 22.57 -6.70 2.16
N ARG A 96 22.09 -7.74 2.85
CA ARG A 96 22.85 -8.42 3.92
C ARG A 96 23.96 -9.30 3.36
N LEU A 97 23.70 -9.97 2.25
CA LEU A 97 24.69 -10.83 1.58
C LEU A 97 25.81 -10.01 0.91
N ALA A 98 25.58 -8.72 0.62
CA ALA A 98 26.57 -7.80 0.06
C ALA A 98 27.81 -7.59 0.95
N TYR A 99 27.75 -7.96 2.24
CA TYR A 99 28.92 -7.98 3.12
C TYR A 99 29.85 -9.17 2.88
N LEU A 100 29.38 -10.19 2.16
CA LEU A 100 30.17 -11.38 1.84
C LEU A 100 30.93 -11.19 0.53
N PRO A 101 32.10 -11.84 0.37
CA PRO A 101 32.80 -11.84 -0.92
C PRO A 101 31.98 -12.57 -1.99
N LEU A 102 31.94 -12.00 -3.19
CA LEU A 102 31.31 -12.59 -4.35
C LEU A 102 32.38 -13.38 -5.15
N PHE A 103 32.09 -14.65 -5.39
CA PHE A 103 32.89 -15.50 -6.27
C PHE A 103 32.12 -15.77 -7.56
N GLN A 104 32.74 -15.47 -8.70
CA GLN A 104 32.15 -15.69 -10.01
C GLN A 104 33.05 -16.68 -10.81
N LEU A 105 32.42 -17.74 -11.29
CA LEU A 105 33.00 -18.68 -12.22
C LEU A 105 32.43 -18.38 -13.61
N SER A 106 33.32 -18.06 -14.56
CA SER A 106 32.95 -17.70 -15.94
C SER A 106 33.62 -18.67 -16.92
N PRO A 107 33.05 -19.86 -17.16
CA PRO A 107 33.53 -20.74 -18.22
C PRO A 107 33.15 -20.14 -19.57
N SER A 108 34.10 -20.16 -20.52
CA SER A 108 33.86 -19.75 -21.90
C SER A 108 34.43 -20.73 -22.87
N GLY A 109 33.73 -20.96 -23.98
CA GLY A 109 34.17 -21.81 -25.07
C GLY A 109 34.02 -21.06 -26.40
N THR A 110 35.09 -21.01 -27.18
CA THR A 110 35.08 -20.39 -28.49
C THR A 110 35.35 -21.43 -29.55
N LEU A 111 34.50 -21.46 -30.56
CA LEU A 111 34.66 -22.26 -31.77
C LEU A 111 34.97 -21.30 -32.92
N THR A 112 36.17 -21.41 -33.51
CA THR A 112 36.57 -20.54 -34.63
C THR A 112 36.82 -21.40 -35.86
N LYS A 113 36.20 -21.02 -36.98
CA LYS A 113 36.46 -21.58 -38.29
C LYS A 113 37.05 -20.50 -39.18
N ILE A 114 38.23 -20.73 -39.71
CA ILE A 114 38.86 -19.89 -40.73
C ILE A 114 38.76 -20.65 -42.04
N GLU A 115 38.46 -19.96 -43.14
CA GLU A 115 38.33 -20.54 -44.46
C GLU A 115 39.62 -21.28 -44.85
N GLY A 116 39.50 -22.59 -45.23
CA GLY A 116 40.61 -23.43 -45.52
C GLY A 116 41.31 -24.10 -44.34
N ARG A 117 40.83 -23.97 -43.12
CA ARG A 117 41.34 -24.62 -41.89
C ARG A 117 40.30 -25.38 -41.13
N ASP A 118 40.72 -26.34 -40.31
CA ASP A 118 39.84 -27.05 -39.39
C ASP A 118 39.36 -26.19 -38.25
N TRP A 119 38.27 -26.60 -37.58
CA TRP A 119 37.72 -25.96 -36.43
C TRP A 119 38.71 -25.88 -35.27
N THR A 120 38.99 -24.69 -34.80
CA THR A 120 39.77 -24.48 -33.58
C THR A 120 38.82 -24.34 -32.41
N LYS A 121 39.01 -25.16 -31.38
CA LYS A 121 38.24 -25.13 -30.13
C LYS A 121 39.11 -24.58 -29.02
N ALA A 122 38.72 -23.52 -28.39
CA ALA A 122 39.40 -22.96 -27.23
C ALA A 122 38.43 -22.94 -26.05
N TRP A 123 38.86 -23.42 -24.90
CA TRP A 123 38.13 -23.40 -23.64
C TRP A 123 38.92 -22.58 -22.63
N SER A 124 38.26 -21.71 -21.92
CA SER A 124 38.83 -20.97 -20.80
C SER A 124 37.89 -20.98 -19.64
N GLY A 125 38.41 -21.08 -18.42
CA GLY A 125 37.68 -20.95 -17.18
C GLY A 125 38.36 -19.87 -16.36
N ASN A 126 37.57 -18.85 -15.96
CA ASN A 126 38.05 -17.78 -15.11
C ASN A 126 37.26 -17.78 -13.80
N VAL A 127 38.00 -17.71 -12.67
CA VAL A 127 37.43 -17.55 -11.35
C VAL A 127 37.82 -16.16 -10.82
N THR A 128 36.87 -15.32 -10.57
CA THR A 128 37.11 -14.00 -9.96
C THR A 128 36.45 -13.93 -8.58
N GLY A 129 37.21 -13.42 -7.60
CA GLY A 129 36.72 -13.11 -6.27
C GLY A 129 36.73 -11.60 -6.09
N GLN A 130 35.59 -11.05 -5.69
CA GLN A 130 35.44 -9.63 -5.40
C GLN A 130 34.86 -9.45 -3.99
N TRP A 131 35.52 -8.60 -3.20
CA TRP A 131 35.02 -8.24 -1.87
C TRP A 131 35.07 -6.73 -1.67
N GLN A 132 33.93 -6.18 -1.26
CA GLN A 132 33.79 -4.75 -0.99
C GLN A 132 33.91 -4.50 0.51
N LEU A 133 34.94 -3.76 0.93
CA LEU A 133 35.09 -3.32 2.30
C LEU A 133 34.29 -2.02 2.52
N ASP A 134 33.46 -1.97 3.55
CA ASP A 134 32.57 -0.84 3.85
C ASP A 134 33.30 0.23 4.69
N LEU A 135 34.27 0.92 4.10
CA LEU A 135 35.06 1.95 4.78
C LEU A 135 34.25 3.22 5.12
N PHE A 136 33.19 3.51 4.36
CA PHE A 136 32.38 4.73 4.48
C PHE A 136 30.91 4.45 4.83
N ALA A 137 30.60 3.31 5.39
CA ALA A 137 29.26 2.88 5.76
C ALA A 137 28.22 2.86 4.61
N SER A 138 28.66 2.69 3.37
CA SER A 138 27.79 2.61 2.20
C SER A 138 26.89 1.37 2.25
N LEU A 139 27.47 0.19 2.50
CA LEU A 139 26.74 -1.06 2.67
C LEU A 139 25.82 -1.02 3.88
N LEU A 140 26.28 -0.42 4.99
CA LEU A 140 25.48 -0.24 6.20
C LEU A 140 24.23 0.61 5.93
N ASN A 141 24.38 1.73 5.22
CA ASN A 141 23.26 2.61 4.89
C ASN A 141 22.35 1.97 3.83
N SER A 142 22.89 1.22 2.88
CA SER A 142 22.10 0.43 1.91
C SER A 142 21.22 -0.61 2.63
N ASN A 143 21.79 -1.33 3.60
CA ASN A 143 21.04 -2.31 4.41
C ASN A 143 19.95 -1.65 5.27
N ARG A 144 20.25 -0.50 5.88
CA ARG A 144 19.27 0.30 6.63
C ARG A 144 18.11 0.75 5.73
N ASN A 145 18.44 1.25 4.53
CA ASN A 145 17.45 1.65 3.54
C ASN A 145 16.56 0.46 3.10
N ALA A 146 17.16 -0.68 2.77
CA ALA A 146 16.41 -1.89 2.41
C ALA A 146 15.48 -2.36 3.55
N LYS A 147 15.91 -2.23 4.81
CA LYS A 147 15.08 -2.55 5.97
C LYS A 147 13.88 -1.61 6.13
N VAL A 148 14.07 -0.31 5.90
CA VAL A 148 12.98 0.68 5.94
C VAL A 148 12.02 0.46 4.77
N THR A 149 12.53 0.21 3.57
CA THR A 149 11.71 -0.11 2.39
C THR A 149 10.87 -1.37 2.61
N TYR A 150 11.45 -2.42 3.20
CA TYR A 150 10.70 -3.62 3.55
C TYR A 150 9.53 -3.32 4.51
N ARG A 151 9.73 -2.50 5.55
CA ARG A 151 8.65 -2.07 6.43
C ARG A 151 7.61 -1.21 5.72
N GLN A 152 8.05 -0.32 4.85
CA GLN A 152 7.16 0.50 4.03
C GLN A 152 6.22 -0.35 3.18
N THR A 153 6.73 -1.41 2.54
CA THR A 153 5.90 -2.31 1.73
C THR A 153 4.89 -3.09 2.58
N GLN A 154 5.22 -3.45 3.83
CA GLN A 154 4.25 -4.07 4.75
C GLN A 154 3.09 -3.12 5.09
N TYR A 155 3.39 -1.85 5.41
CA TYR A 155 2.33 -0.85 5.65
C TYR A 155 1.54 -0.54 4.37
N TYR A 156 2.18 -0.55 3.21
CA TYR A 156 1.50 -0.41 1.93
C TYR A 156 0.51 -1.56 1.68
N GLN A 157 0.89 -2.80 1.97
CA GLN A 157 0.00 -3.95 1.89
C GLN A 157 -1.23 -3.78 2.79
N GLN A 158 -1.03 -3.32 4.02
CA GLN A 158 -2.13 -3.01 4.95
C GLN A 158 -3.03 -1.90 4.42
N ALA A 159 -2.46 -0.84 3.83
CA ALA A 159 -3.23 0.23 3.22
C ALA A 159 -4.09 -0.25 2.03
N VAL A 160 -3.55 -1.13 1.18
CA VAL A 160 -4.30 -1.75 0.07
C VAL A 160 -5.46 -2.59 0.62
N GLN A 161 -5.25 -3.39 1.66
CA GLN A 161 -6.32 -4.16 2.30
C GLN A 161 -7.44 -3.25 2.83
N THR A 162 -7.07 -2.18 3.54
CA THR A 162 -8.03 -1.19 4.07
C THR A 162 -8.82 -0.52 2.94
N GLN A 163 -8.15 -0.18 1.84
CA GLN A 163 -8.80 0.41 0.66
C GLN A 163 -9.83 -0.53 0.04
N ILE A 164 -9.51 -1.82 -0.10
CA ILE A 164 -10.44 -2.82 -0.63
C ILE A 164 -11.65 -2.99 0.27
N ILE A 165 -11.44 -3.10 1.59
CA ILE A 165 -12.53 -3.19 2.58
C ILE A 165 -13.47 -1.98 2.46
N SER A 166 -12.91 -0.77 2.43
CA SER A 166 -13.68 0.47 2.28
C SER A 166 -14.44 0.52 0.96
N SER A 167 -13.83 0.10 -0.14
CA SER A 167 -14.46 0.09 -1.46
C SER A 167 -15.64 -0.88 -1.51
N VAL A 168 -15.48 -2.10 -0.98
CA VAL A 168 -16.56 -3.10 -0.93
C VAL A 168 -17.71 -2.60 -0.06
N ALA A 169 -17.42 -2.04 1.11
CA ALA A 169 -18.43 -1.49 2.00
C ALA A 169 -19.21 -0.34 1.34
N ASN A 170 -18.52 0.58 0.69
CA ASN A 170 -19.16 1.70 -0.01
C ASN A 170 -20.06 1.22 -1.16
N LEU A 171 -19.62 0.24 -1.95
CA LEU A 171 -20.41 -0.34 -3.03
C LEU A 171 -21.64 -1.06 -2.49
N TYR A 172 -21.50 -1.82 -1.41
CA TYR A 172 -22.60 -2.53 -0.76
C TYR A 172 -23.70 -1.58 -0.29
N TYR A 173 -23.34 -0.54 0.47
CA TYR A 173 -24.32 0.45 0.95
C TYR A 173 -24.90 1.30 -0.19
N THR A 174 -24.15 1.55 -1.24
CA THR A 174 -24.63 2.22 -2.45
C THR A 174 -25.70 1.35 -3.13
N LEU A 175 -25.46 0.04 -3.24
CA LEU A 175 -26.44 -0.90 -3.81
C LEU A 175 -27.72 -0.93 -2.99
N LEU A 176 -27.61 -1.05 -1.66
CA LEU A 176 -28.79 -1.01 -0.77
C LEU A 176 -29.59 0.29 -0.92
N MET A 177 -28.91 1.42 -1.06
CA MET A 177 -29.56 2.72 -1.30
C MET A 177 -30.31 2.73 -2.63
N LEU A 178 -29.70 2.18 -3.70
CA LEU A 178 -30.32 2.12 -5.02
C LEU A 178 -31.54 1.17 -5.03
N ASP A 179 -31.45 0.02 -4.38
CA ASP A 179 -32.57 -0.91 -4.21
C ASP A 179 -33.74 -0.26 -3.49
N ARG A 180 -33.45 0.50 -2.42
CA ARG A 180 -34.49 1.25 -1.69
C ARG A 180 -35.11 2.35 -2.54
N ASN A 181 -34.31 3.07 -3.30
CA ASN A 181 -34.82 4.10 -4.23
C ASN A 181 -35.72 3.48 -5.31
N LEU A 182 -35.37 2.31 -5.83
CA LEU A 182 -36.19 1.57 -6.80
C LEU A 182 -37.53 1.15 -6.20
N GLU A 183 -37.52 0.62 -4.98
CA GLU A 183 -38.74 0.25 -4.25
C GLU A 183 -39.66 1.47 -4.06
N ILE A 184 -39.13 2.58 -3.56
CA ILE A 184 -39.88 3.84 -3.34
C ILE A 184 -40.46 4.33 -4.69
N SER A 185 -39.67 4.35 -5.75
CA SER A 185 -40.11 4.80 -7.08
C SER A 185 -41.23 3.90 -7.65
N THR A 186 -41.10 2.59 -7.44
CA THR A 186 -42.14 1.62 -7.87
C THR A 186 -43.45 1.81 -7.09
N ASP A 187 -43.37 2.03 -5.78
CA ASP A 187 -44.56 2.25 -4.96
C ASP A 187 -45.22 3.62 -5.26
N MET A 188 -44.42 4.65 -5.56
CA MET A 188 -44.91 5.94 -6.01
C MET A 188 -45.66 5.81 -7.36
N SER A 189 -45.09 5.05 -8.33
CA SER A 189 -45.75 4.80 -9.60
C SER A 189 -47.11 4.12 -9.42
N LYS A 190 -47.19 3.07 -8.60
CA LYS A 190 -48.44 2.41 -8.28
C LYS A 190 -49.48 3.31 -7.60
N LEU A 191 -49.00 4.20 -6.72
CA LEU A 191 -49.87 5.18 -6.04
C LEU A 191 -50.44 6.18 -7.04
N LEU A 192 -49.60 6.69 -7.96
CA LEU A 192 -50.06 7.60 -9.02
C LEU A 192 -51.05 6.95 -9.97
N GLU A 193 -50.84 5.71 -10.38
CA GLU A 193 -51.80 4.94 -11.18
C GLU A 193 -53.16 4.86 -10.48
N ARG A 194 -53.22 4.43 -9.22
CA ARG A 194 -54.46 4.37 -8.44
C ARG A 194 -55.10 5.72 -8.27
N THR A 195 -54.33 6.79 -8.08
CA THR A 195 -54.84 8.15 -7.96
C THR A 195 -55.48 8.58 -9.26
N THR A 196 -54.83 8.29 -10.42
CA THR A 196 -55.34 8.61 -11.74
C THR A 196 -56.65 7.84 -12.03
N GLU A 197 -56.69 6.54 -11.74
CA GLU A 197 -57.93 5.72 -11.84
C GLU A 197 -59.08 6.30 -11.02
N THR A 198 -58.79 6.63 -9.73
CA THR A 198 -59.81 7.23 -8.84
C THR A 198 -60.30 8.57 -9.35
N MET A 199 -59.41 9.44 -9.83
CA MET A 199 -59.78 10.74 -10.40
C MET A 199 -60.60 10.59 -11.69
N GLN A 200 -60.29 9.55 -12.51
CA GLN A 200 -61.05 9.25 -13.71
C GLN A 200 -62.46 8.74 -13.40
N GLU A 201 -62.63 7.89 -12.38
CA GLU A 201 -63.94 7.47 -11.88
C GLU A 201 -64.73 8.64 -11.31
N MET A 202 -64.10 9.53 -10.52
CA MET A 202 -64.74 10.73 -9.98
C MET A 202 -65.18 11.69 -11.11
N THR A 203 -64.41 11.80 -12.18
CA THR A 203 -64.78 12.63 -13.34
C THR A 203 -65.97 12.04 -14.10
N ASN A 204 -65.99 10.70 -14.28
CA ASN A 204 -67.11 9.99 -14.89
C ASN A 204 -68.40 10.13 -14.08
N LEU A 205 -68.33 10.23 -12.75
CA LEU A 205 -69.42 10.44 -11.86
C LEU A 205 -69.79 11.94 -11.70
N SER A 206 -69.17 12.84 -12.43
CA SER A 206 -69.34 14.31 -12.38
C SER A 206 -68.96 14.95 -11.05
N TYR A 207 -68.15 14.28 -10.22
CA TYR A 207 -67.62 14.84 -8.95
C TYR A 207 -66.29 15.55 -9.12
N ALA A 208 -65.58 15.38 -10.23
CA ALA A 208 -64.33 16.05 -10.54
C ALA A 208 -64.32 16.62 -11.97
N ASN A 209 -63.44 17.61 -12.21
CA ASN A 209 -63.26 18.20 -13.53
C ASN A 209 -62.19 17.42 -14.31
N ALA A 210 -62.35 17.30 -15.64
CA ALA A 210 -61.36 16.62 -16.51
C ALA A 210 -59.93 17.18 -16.33
N ALA A 211 -59.74 18.45 -16.05
CA ALA A 211 -58.44 19.06 -15.77
C ALA A 211 -57.72 18.47 -14.53
N SER A 212 -58.45 17.86 -13.59
CA SER A 212 -57.84 17.25 -12.38
C SER A 212 -57.26 15.85 -12.68
N VAL A 213 -57.53 15.25 -13.83
CA VAL A 213 -56.95 13.99 -14.27
C VAL A 213 -55.55 14.21 -14.98
N GLU A 214 -55.35 15.41 -15.55
CA GLU A 214 -54.15 15.75 -16.32
C GLU A 214 -53.05 16.39 -15.44
N GLN A 215 -53.28 16.67 -14.15
CA GLN A 215 -52.26 17.12 -13.19
C GLN A 215 -51.52 15.96 -12.55
#